data_7e810cae15b3a36c51d1f4e37f2977f3
#
_entry.id   7e810cae15b3a36c51d1f4e37f2977f3
#
_cell.length_a   1.000
_cell.length_b   1.000
_cell.length_c   1.000
_cell.angle_alpha   90.00
_cell.angle_beta   90.00
_cell.angle_gamma   90.00
#
_symmetry.space_group_name_H-M   'P 1'
#
loop_
_entity.id
_entity.type
_entity.pdbx_description
1 polymer ?
#
loop_
_entity_poly.entity_id
_entity_poly.type
_entity_poly.pdbx_seq_one_letter_code
_entity_poly.pdbx_strand_id
1 'polypeptide(L)'
;MIKLIELLKEIGETTEPYPFTLEAIKKRGDSARLVYHFDNKNEDTIKVEIAVDMDSYYYKGPEFTVTFSDMTSSDDEDVKYGTMTNSGDSLKVISTVIACIKDAGKQLLGSIDKVKSINFKGDDKRFKIYLRYAQKQLPSGWSIETREGGNIDLVNSNTQ
;
A
#
# COMPACT_ATOMS: atom_id res chain seq x y z
N MET A 1 15.66 -14.27 -6.96
CA MET A 1 15.79 -13.86 -5.55
C MET A 1 16.53 -12.54 -5.47
N ILE A 2 15.94 -11.55 -4.86
CA ILE A 2 16.60 -10.26 -4.64
C ILE A 2 17.60 -10.43 -3.50
N LYS A 3 18.86 -10.09 -3.77
CA LYS A 3 19.89 -10.13 -2.75
C LYS A 3 19.67 -8.99 -1.76
N LEU A 4 19.95 -9.25 -0.49
CA LEU A 4 19.81 -8.24 0.58
C LEU A 4 20.58 -6.95 0.25
N ILE A 5 21.75 -7.08 -0.36
CA ILE A 5 22.58 -5.93 -0.76
C ILE A 5 21.87 -5.04 -1.78
N GLU A 6 21.17 -5.65 -2.73
CA GLU A 6 20.40 -4.91 -3.74
C GLU A 6 19.23 -4.17 -3.10
N LEU A 7 18.54 -4.81 -2.16
CA LEU A 7 17.49 -4.17 -1.37
C LEU A 7 18.03 -2.99 -0.56
N LEU A 8 19.18 -3.15 0.09
CA LEU A 8 19.78 -2.08 0.87
C LEU A 8 20.21 -0.89 0.00
N LYS A 9 20.66 -1.15 -1.23
CA LYS A 9 20.96 -0.09 -2.19
C LYS A 9 19.70 0.65 -2.61
N GLU A 10 18.63 -0.07 -2.89
CA GLU A 10 17.34 0.54 -3.24
C GLU A 10 16.80 1.40 -2.08
N ILE A 11 16.91 0.94 -0.84
CA ILE A 11 16.50 1.69 0.34
C ILE A 11 17.28 3.01 0.46
N GLY A 12 18.60 2.98 0.23
CA GLY A 12 19.44 4.15 0.31
C GLY A 12 19.19 5.18 -0.80
N GLU A 13 18.75 4.73 -1.96
CA GLU A 13 18.65 5.57 -3.16
C GLU A 13 17.22 6.03 -3.48
N THR A 14 16.18 5.30 -3.03
CA THR A 14 14.82 5.47 -3.57
C THR A 14 13.72 5.39 -2.53
N THR A 15 13.96 5.91 -1.31
CA THR A 15 12.93 5.89 -0.25
C THR A 15 11.93 7.03 -0.34
N GLU A 16 12.21 8.08 -1.13
CA GLU A 16 11.26 9.15 -1.33
C GLU A 16 10.15 8.70 -2.30
N PRO A 17 8.87 8.92 -1.95
CA PRO A 17 7.78 8.54 -2.84
C PRO A 17 7.79 9.37 -4.13
N TYR A 18 7.23 8.80 -5.18
CA TYR A 18 6.89 9.55 -6.38
C TYR A 18 5.79 10.57 -6.07
N PRO A 19 5.71 11.68 -6.81
CA PRO A 19 4.53 12.52 -6.77
C PRO A 19 3.30 11.70 -7.15
N PHE A 20 2.22 11.86 -6.40
CA PHE A 20 0.98 11.13 -6.66
C PHE A 20 -0.21 12.09 -6.65
N THR A 21 -1.29 11.67 -7.28
CA THR A 21 -2.51 12.47 -7.38
C THR A 21 -3.68 11.67 -6.81
N LEU A 22 -4.46 12.31 -5.94
CA LEU A 22 -5.75 11.79 -5.50
C LEU A 22 -6.78 12.09 -6.60
N GLU A 23 -7.23 11.06 -7.29
CA GLU A 23 -8.15 11.20 -8.42
C GLU A 23 -9.61 11.28 -7.98
N ALA A 24 -10.00 10.47 -6.98
CA ALA A 24 -11.40 10.41 -6.54
C ALA A 24 -11.51 10.00 -5.09
N ILE A 25 -12.51 10.55 -4.41
CA ILE A 25 -12.97 10.11 -3.09
C ILE A 25 -14.47 9.88 -3.19
N LYS A 26 -14.91 8.67 -2.81
CA LYS A 26 -16.33 8.34 -2.71
C LYS A 26 -16.62 7.85 -1.30
N LYS A 27 -17.56 8.48 -0.61
CA LYS A 27 -18.00 8.08 0.73
C LYS A 27 -19.41 7.57 0.67
N ARG A 28 -19.69 6.47 1.36
CA ARG A 28 -21.02 5.88 1.42
C ARG A 28 -21.20 5.20 2.78
N GLY A 29 -21.92 5.87 3.69
CA GLY A 29 -22.12 5.34 5.05
C GLY A 29 -20.78 5.14 5.77
N ASP A 30 -20.55 3.93 6.26
CA ASP A 30 -19.32 3.54 6.95
C ASP A 30 -18.21 3.11 6.01
N SER A 31 -18.40 3.23 4.71
CA SER A 31 -17.40 2.86 3.72
C SER A 31 -16.94 4.06 2.91
N ALA A 32 -15.74 3.97 2.39
CA ALA A 32 -15.17 4.97 1.50
C ALA A 32 -14.24 4.30 0.50
N ARG A 33 -14.00 4.97 -0.59
CA ARG A 33 -13.06 4.52 -1.61
C ARG A 33 -12.26 5.70 -2.11
N LEU A 34 -10.95 5.58 -2.09
CA LEU A 34 -10.05 6.57 -2.62
C LEU A 34 -9.24 5.95 -3.76
N VAL A 35 -9.04 6.74 -4.80
CA VAL A 35 -8.28 6.31 -5.97
C VAL A 35 -7.15 7.31 -6.18
N TYR A 36 -5.93 6.78 -6.20
CA TYR A 36 -4.72 7.54 -6.48
C TYR A 36 -4.05 7.02 -7.73
N HIS A 37 -3.25 7.84 -8.35
CA HIS A 37 -2.36 7.38 -9.40
C HIS A 37 -1.01 8.11 -9.34
N PHE A 38 0.02 7.44 -9.83
CA PHE A 38 1.36 7.99 -9.99
C PHE A 38 2.06 7.25 -11.13
N ASP A 39 3.10 7.87 -11.68
CA ASP A 39 3.93 7.24 -12.70
C ASP A 39 5.20 6.70 -12.07
N ASN A 40 5.59 5.48 -12.46
CA ASN A 40 6.83 4.86 -12.00
C ASN A 40 8.02 5.33 -12.82
N LYS A 41 9.19 4.74 -12.59
CA LYS A 41 10.44 5.09 -13.29
C LYS A 41 10.34 4.96 -14.82
N ASN A 42 9.54 4.02 -15.31
CA ASN A 42 9.36 3.77 -16.73
C ASN A 42 8.17 4.53 -17.33
N GLU A 43 7.62 5.50 -16.58
CA GLU A 43 6.43 6.27 -16.97
C GLU A 43 5.16 5.41 -17.10
N ASP A 44 5.15 4.22 -16.50
CA ASP A 44 3.95 3.41 -16.38
C ASP A 44 3.07 3.98 -15.28
N THR A 45 1.78 4.13 -15.56
CA THR A 45 0.83 4.64 -14.59
C THR A 45 0.39 3.54 -13.64
N ILE A 46 0.63 3.77 -12.36
CA ILE A 46 0.20 2.88 -11.28
C ILE A 46 -1.06 3.47 -10.65
N LYS A 47 -2.10 2.67 -10.58
CA LYS A 47 -3.34 3.02 -9.90
C LYS A 47 -3.37 2.36 -8.54
N VAL A 48 -3.66 3.15 -7.51
CA VAL A 48 -3.81 2.66 -6.14
C VAL A 48 -5.26 2.87 -5.72
N GLU A 49 -5.94 1.80 -5.37
CA GLU A 49 -7.29 1.88 -4.81
C GLU A 49 -7.24 1.52 -3.33
N ILE A 50 -7.83 2.37 -2.51
CA ILE A 50 -7.95 2.15 -1.09
C ILE A 50 -9.44 2.08 -0.76
N ALA A 51 -9.90 0.88 -0.45
CA ALA A 51 -11.26 0.65 0.04
C ALA A 51 -11.23 0.70 1.57
N VAL A 52 -12.11 1.49 2.16
CA VAL A 52 -12.10 1.75 3.59
C VAL A 52 -13.39 1.24 4.20
N ASP A 53 -13.26 0.42 5.23
CA ASP A 53 -14.34 0.05 6.14
C ASP A 53 -14.05 0.73 7.48
N MET A 54 -14.88 1.70 7.84
CA MET A 54 -14.68 2.51 9.04
C MET A 54 -14.91 1.73 10.32
N ASP A 55 -15.59 0.59 10.26
CA ASP A 55 -15.92 -0.24 11.41
C ASP A 55 -15.75 -1.72 11.04
N SER A 56 -14.52 -2.11 10.78
CA SER A 56 -14.21 -3.48 10.41
C SER A 56 -14.47 -4.44 11.58
N TYR A 57 -15.20 -5.49 11.29
CA TYR A 57 -15.50 -6.52 12.28
C TYR A 57 -14.25 -7.28 12.73
N TYR A 58 -13.31 -7.51 11.81
CA TYR A 58 -12.14 -8.35 12.09
C TYR A 58 -11.20 -7.73 13.14
N TYR A 59 -10.87 -6.46 12.98
CA TYR A 59 -9.96 -5.75 13.88
C TYR A 59 -10.67 -4.73 14.78
N LYS A 60 -11.96 -4.56 14.65
CA LYS A 60 -12.78 -3.62 15.43
C LYS A 60 -12.31 -2.17 15.30
N GLY A 61 -12.21 -1.71 14.07
CA GLY A 61 -11.81 -0.32 13.79
C GLY A 61 -11.64 -0.09 12.30
N PRO A 62 -11.17 1.09 11.90
CA PRO A 62 -10.97 1.40 10.48
C PRO A 62 -9.96 0.47 9.83
N GLU A 63 -10.38 -0.16 8.75
CA GLU A 63 -9.55 -1.04 7.95
C GLU A 63 -9.46 -0.53 6.52
N PHE A 64 -8.23 -0.43 6.02
CA PHE A 64 -7.95 -0.07 4.65
C PHE A 64 -7.58 -1.34 3.88
N THR A 65 -8.23 -1.57 2.75
CA THR A 65 -7.85 -2.63 1.81
C THR A 65 -7.23 -1.96 0.60
N VAL A 66 -5.98 -2.26 0.35
CA VAL A 66 -5.17 -1.60 -0.67
C VAL A 66 -4.93 -2.54 -1.83
N THR A 67 -5.26 -2.08 -3.02
CA THR A 67 -4.91 -2.75 -4.27
C THR A 67 -4.17 -1.76 -5.15
N PHE A 68 -3.16 -2.21 -5.87
CA PHE A 68 -2.48 -1.38 -6.84
C PHE A 68 -2.17 -2.18 -8.10
N SER A 69 -2.19 -1.52 -9.23
CA SER A 69 -2.01 -2.16 -10.53
C SER A 69 -1.34 -1.22 -11.50
N ASP A 70 -0.56 -1.79 -12.41
CA ASP A 70 0.01 -1.07 -13.53
C ASP A 70 -1.06 -0.97 -14.64
N MET A 71 -1.50 0.25 -14.91
CA MET A 71 -2.53 0.52 -15.92
C MET A 71 -1.97 0.50 -17.34
N THR A 72 -0.67 0.56 -17.50
CA THR A 72 -0.01 0.65 -18.80
C THR A 72 0.05 -0.71 -19.51
N SER A 73 0.08 -1.82 -18.75
CA SER A 73 0.09 -3.19 -19.28
C SER A 73 -1.31 -3.79 -19.39
N SER A 74 -2.30 -3.00 -19.70
CA SER A 74 -3.72 -3.21 -19.43
C SER A 74 -4.46 -4.29 -20.22
N ASP A 75 -3.85 -4.96 -21.17
CA ASP A 75 -4.55 -5.94 -22.03
C ASP A 75 -4.47 -7.37 -21.47
N ASP A 76 -3.83 -7.56 -20.36
CA ASP A 76 -3.68 -8.87 -19.75
C ASP A 76 -4.51 -8.94 -18.47
N GLU A 77 -5.52 -9.80 -18.46
CA GLU A 77 -6.32 -10.10 -17.26
C GLU A 77 -5.43 -10.58 -16.11
N ASP A 78 -4.19 -10.95 -16.43
CA ASP A 78 -3.17 -11.33 -15.47
C ASP A 78 -2.41 -10.15 -14.87
N VAL A 79 -2.84 -8.90 -15.08
CA VAL A 79 -2.31 -7.77 -14.31
C VAL A 79 -2.75 -7.98 -12.87
N LYS A 80 -1.93 -8.71 -12.16
CA LYS A 80 -2.21 -9.07 -10.78
C LYS A 80 -1.99 -7.86 -9.91
N TYR A 81 -3.00 -7.51 -9.16
CA TYR A 81 -2.89 -6.54 -8.10
C TYR A 81 -1.72 -6.92 -7.19
N GLY A 82 -0.84 -5.97 -6.94
CA GLY A 82 0.32 -6.21 -6.10
C GLY A 82 1.51 -6.86 -6.80
N THR A 83 1.47 -7.01 -8.12
CA THR A 83 2.64 -7.48 -8.86
C THR A 83 3.64 -6.35 -8.99
N MET A 84 4.85 -6.59 -8.47
CA MET A 84 5.94 -5.63 -8.59
C MET A 84 6.52 -5.71 -9.99
N THR A 85 6.58 -4.57 -10.67
CA THR A 85 7.23 -4.49 -11.98
C THR A 85 8.75 -4.60 -11.81
N ASN A 86 9.45 -5.18 -12.79
CA ASN A 86 10.91 -5.27 -12.78
C ASN A 86 11.57 -3.96 -13.23
N SER A 87 11.00 -2.82 -12.85
CA SER A 87 11.51 -1.51 -13.23
C SER A 87 12.74 -1.07 -12.43
N GLY A 88 13.09 -1.80 -11.36
CA GLY A 88 14.23 -1.47 -10.49
C GLY A 88 13.92 -0.42 -9.44
N ASP A 89 12.68 0.02 -9.34
CA ASP A 89 12.23 1.04 -8.39
C ASP A 89 11.16 0.53 -7.41
N SER A 90 11.17 -0.76 -7.13
CA SER A 90 10.14 -1.41 -6.32
C SER A 90 9.95 -0.79 -4.94
N LEU A 91 11.05 -0.42 -4.26
CA LEU A 91 10.96 0.23 -2.96
C LEU A 91 10.33 1.62 -3.06
N LYS A 92 10.66 2.36 -4.12
CA LYS A 92 10.05 3.68 -4.35
C LYS A 92 8.56 3.56 -4.66
N VAL A 93 8.17 2.54 -5.42
CA VAL A 93 6.75 2.22 -5.69
C VAL A 93 6.02 1.94 -4.39
N ILE A 94 6.55 1.07 -3.54
CA ILE A 94 5.94 0.75 -2.24
C ILE A 94 5.92 1.97 -1.33
N SER A 95 6.97 2.77 -1.30
CA SER A 95 7.00 4.03 -0.53
C SER A 95 5.90 4.99 -1.00
N THR A 96 5.64 5.03 -2.31
CA THR A 96 4.56 5.84 -2.87
C THR A 96 3.18 5.29 -2.46
N VAL A 97 3.00 3.98 -2.51
CA VAL A 97 1.75 3.34 -2.03
C VAL A 97 1.51 3.66 -0.56
N ILE A 98 2.54 3.57 0.28
CA ILE A 98 2.44 3.94 1.71
C ILE A 98 2.11 5.42 1.87
N ALA A 99 2.70 6.30 1.06
CA ALA A 99 2.37 7.72 1.09
C ALA A 99 0.91 7.98 0.72
N CYS A 100 0.37 7.27 -0.26
CA CYS A 100 -1.07 7.31 -0.60
C CYS A 100 -1.93 6.86 0.59
N ILE A 101 -1.52 5.80 1.28
CA ILE A 101 -2.23 5.29 2.46
C ILE A 101 -2.24 6.33 3.58
N LYS A 102 -1.11 6.97 3.84
CA LYS A 102 -1.01 8.04 4.83
C LYS A 102 -1.92 9.23 4.47
N ASP A 103 -1.95 9.60 3.20
CA ASP A 103 -2.84 10.66 2.73
C ASP A 103 -4.30 10.27 2.90
N ALA A 104 -4.68 9.04 2.59
CA ALA A 104 -6.04 8.54 2.79
C ALA A 104 -6.44 8.60 4.27
N GLY A 105 -5.55 8.20 5.16
CA GLY A 105 -5.77 8.31 6.61
C GLY A 105 -5.99 9.74 7.04
N LYS A 106 -5.20 10.66 6.52
CA LYS A 106 -5.34 12.10 6.80
C LYS A 106 -6.68 12.64 6.27
N GLN A 107 -7.04 12.29 5.03
CA GLN A 107 -8.28 12.78 4.40
C GLN A 107 -9.53 12.28 5.12
N LEU A 108 -9.55 11.04 5.56
CA LEU A 108 -10.74 10.41 6.14
C LEU A 108 -10.82 10.50 7.65
N LEU A 109 -9.68 10.43 8.34
CA LEU A 109 -9.60 10.27 9.79
C LEU A 109 -8.76 11.35 10.46
N GLY A 110 -8.13 12.21 9.69
CA GLY A 110 -7.21 13.23 10.18
C GLY A 110 -5.79 12.76 10.43
N SER A 111 -5.56 11.45 10.54
CA SER A 111 -4.24 10.86 10.76
C SER A 111 -4.22 9.37 10.43
N ILE A 112 -3.10 8.88 9.93
CA ILE A 112 -2.85 7.44 9.75
C ILE A 112 -2.87 6.70 11.10
N ASP A 113 -2.60 7.38 12.20
CA ASP A 113 -2.58 6.78 13.53
C ASP A 113 -3.96 6.25 13.96
N LYS A 114 -5.02 6.73 13.34
CA LYS A 114 -6.39 6.27 13.63
C LYS A 114 -6.80 5.05 12.81
N VAL A 115 -6.00 4.64 11.86
CA VAL A 115 -6.27 3.43 11.07
C VAL A 115 -5.86 2.21 11.88
N LYS A 116 -6.74 1.22 11.98
CA LYS A 116 -6.49 0.00 12.77
C LYS A 116 -5.69 -1.02 11.99
N SER A 117 -6.00 -1.22 10.72
CA SER A 117 -5.31 -2.20 9.89
C SER A 117 -5.27 -1.79 8.43
N ILE A 118 -4.27 -2.28 7.74
CA ILE A 118 -4.11 -2.11 6.30
C ILE A 118 -3.91 -3.50 5.71
N ASN A 119 -4.83 -3.92 4.87
CA ASN A 119 -4.76 -5.20 4.18
C ASN A 119 -4.27 -4.99 2.74
N PHE A 120 -3.29 -5.76 2.34
CA PHE A 120 -2.80 -5.76 0.97
C PHE A 120 -3.27 -7.02 0.26
N LYS A 121 -3.91 -6.86 -0.88
CA LYS A 121 -4.25 -7.96 -1.76
C LYS A 121 -3.09 -8.23 -2.71
N GLY A 122 -2.56 -9.42 -2.65
CA GLY A 122 -1.45 -9.86 -3.49
C GLY A 122 -0.67 -10.95 -2.78
N ASP A 123 -0.19 -11.90 -3.55
CA ASP A 123 0.52 -13.09 -3.04
C ASP A 123 1.99 -13.15 -3.48
N ASP A 124 2.51 -12.07 -4.07
CA ASP A 124 3.91 -12.02 -4.48
C ASP A 124 4.81 -12.04 -3.26
N LYS A 125 5.68 -13.05 -3.18
CA LYS A 125 6.64 -13.19 -2.07
C LYS A 125 7.57 -12.00 -1.94
N ARG A 126 7.93 -11.35 -3.06
CA ARG A 126 8.77 -10.15 -3.04
C ARG A 126 8.04 -8.99 -2.38
N PHE A 127 6.75 -8.88 -2.57
CA PHE A 127 5.92 -7.85 -1.95
C PHE A 127 6.04 -7.88 -0.43
N LYS A 128 6.02 -9.08 0.15
CA LYS A 128 6.16 -9.26 1.60
C LYS A 128 7.50 -8.72 2.13
N ILE A 129 8.58 -8.91 1.36
CA ILE A 129 9.89 -8.39 1.72
C ILE A 129 9.89 -6.87 1.68
N TYR A 130 9.34 -6.27 0.62
CA TYR A 130 9.26 -4.81 0.49
C TYR A 130 8.39 -4.18 1.57
N LEU A 131 7.31 -4.85 1.98
CA LEU A 131 6.45 -4.36 3.06
C LEU A 131 7.17 -4.24 4.40
N ARG A 132 8.12 -5.11 4.68
CA ARG A 132 8.92 -5.00 5.90
C ARG A 132 9.71 -3.70 5.96
N TYR A 133 10.20 -3.24 4.84
CA TYR A 133 10.90 -1.96 4.76
C TYR A 133 9.92 -0.79 4.77
N ALA A 134 8.80 -0.93 4.07
CA ALA A 134 7.76 0.10 4.05
C ALA A 134 7.14 0.31 5.44
N GLN A 135 7.03 -0.73 6.24
CA GLN A 135 6.55 -0.65 7.63
C GLN A 135 7.33 0.37 8.44
N LYS A 136 8.63 0.49 8.21
CA LYS A 136 9.49 1.45 8.92
C LYS A 136 9.13 2.91 8.60
N GLN A 137 8.39 3.15 7.55
CA GLN A 137 7.89 4.48 7.18
C GLN A 137 6.60 4.84 7.89
N LEU A 138 5.96 3.88 8.55
CA LEU A 138 4.80 4.10 9.38
C LEU A 138 5.24 4.42 10.81
N PRO A 139 4.37 5.05 11.62
CA PRO A 139 4.68 5.27 13.03
C PRO A 139 5.00 3.95 13.76
N SER A 140 5.70 4.03 14.88
CA SER A 140 5.97 2.83 15.68
C SER A 140 4.66 2.20 16.18
N GLY A 141 4.65 0.90 16.35
CA GLY A 141 3.46 0.16 16.80
C GLY A 141 2.73 -0.59 15.69
N TRP A 142 3.15 -0.43 14.44
CA TRP A 142 2.63 -1.22 13.34
C TRP A 142 3.40 -2.53 13.21
N SER A 143 2.69 -3.63 13.04
CA SER A 143 3.26 -4.96 12.83
C SER A 143 2.72 -5.61 11.57
N ILE A 144 3.49 -6.53 11.01
CA ILE A 144 3.07 -7.30 9.84
C ILE A 144 2.49 -8.62 10.32
N GLU A 145 1.25 -8.92 9.90
CA GLU A 145 0.58 -10.18 10.19
C GLU A 145 0.13 -10.83 8.89
N THR A 146 0.20 -12.16 8.83
CA THR A 146 -0.30 -12.91 7.68
C THR A 146 -1.67 -13.47 8.04
N ARG A 147 -2.68 -13.07 7.26
CA ARG A 147 -4.03 -13.58 7.41
C ARG A 147 -4.12 -14.99 6.79
N GLU A 148 -5.03 -15.81 7.29
CA GLU A 148 -5.37 -17.08 6.66
C GLU A 148 -5.73 -16.84 5.18
N GLY A 149 -5.17 -17.63 4.28
CA GLY A 149 -5.32 -17.45 2.83
C GLY A 149 -4.20 -16.66 2.16
N GLY A 150 -3.17 -16.22 2.92
CA GLY A 150 -1.96 -15.60 2.37
C GLY A 150 -1.99 -14.07 2.26
N ASN A 151 -3.10 -13.42 2.60
CA ASN A 151 -3.17 -11.96 2.65
C ASN A 151 -2.29 -11.41 3.77
N ILE A 152 -1.69 -10.25 3.53
CA ILE A 152 -0.78 -9.61 4.48
C ILE A 152 -1.46 -8.36 5.03
N ASP A 153 -1.47 -8.26 6.35
CA ASP A 153 -1.99 -7.10 7.08
C ASP A 153 -0.86 -6.34 7.77
N LEU A 154 -0.94 -5.03 7.73
CA LEU A 154 -0.24 -4.16 8.67
C LEU A 154 -1.23 -3.78 9.76
N VAL A 155 -0.90 -4.10 10.99
CA VAL A 155 -1.79 -3.89 12.13
C VAL A 155 -1.20 -2.86 13.07
N ASN A 156 -2.04 -1.87 13.42
CA ASN A 156 -1.66 -0.79 14.31
C ASN A 156 -2.07 -1.14 15.76
N SER A 157 -1.10 -1.43 16.60
CA SER A 157 -1.35 -1.74 18.00
C SER A 157 -1.61 -0.49 18.86
N ASN A 158 -1.40 0.71 18.31
CA ASN A 158 -1.61 1.97 19.02
C ASN A 158 -3.07 2.43 19.04
N THR A 159 -3.91 1.89 18.18
CA THR A 159 -5.34 2.22 18.14
C THR A 159 -6.07 1.44 19.21
N GLN A 160 -6.88 2.12 19.96
CA GLN A 160 -7.77 1.50 20.94
C GLN A 160 -9.16 1.31 20.39
#